data_d98410df71a8467e440f193d2b1b8970
#
_entry.id   d98410df71a8467e440f193d2b1b8970
#
_cell.length_a   1.000
_cell.length_b   1.000
_cell.length_c   1.000
_cell.angle_alpha   90.00
_cell.angle_beta   90.00
_cell.angle_gamma   90.00
#
_symmetry.space_group_name_H-M   'P 1'
#
loop_
_entity.id
_entity.type
_entity.pdbx_description
1 polymer ?
#
loop_
_entity_poly.entity_id
_entity_poly.type
_entity_poly.pdbx_seq_one_letter_code
_entity_poly.pdbx_strand_id
1 'polypeptide(L)'
;GDRRGAVVVMEASTGKILAEVSRPDFDPNTLSQNWDILVNDENDSSLLNRATNGAYPPGSTFKVVTALDYFRTKGTFEGYNYLCEGSITLEDHTIHCYHNTVHGQEDFYSAFANSCNCAFASIGVDLGGASLRRTAEDLLFNKSLPLNAYRTSSFSLDKKSVTPLIMQTAIGQGNTLVSPMHMALITCAIANDGVLMKPYLIDEVVNDSNDTVKKTEPVPYKRLMSSNEANLLGK
;
A
#
# COMPACT_ATOMS: atom_id res chain seq x y z
N GLY A 1 4.93 -25.16 1.08
CA GLY A 1 4.92 -25.03 -0.37
C GLY A 1 5.77 -23.87 -0.82
N ASP A 2 6.33 -23.96 -2.01
CA ASP A 2 7.39 -23.11 -2.58
C ASP A 2 6.91 -21.71 -3.03
N ARG A 3 5.97 -21.11 -2.31
CA ARG A 3 5.44 -19.78 -2.66
C ARG A 3 6.24 -18.70 -1.96
N ARG A 4 6.63 -17.67 -2.71
CA ARG A 4 7.24 -16.44 -2.18
C ARG A 4 6.16 -15.45 -1.82
N GLY A 5 6.31 -14.77 -0.69
CA GLY A 5 5.33 -13.78 -0.26
C GLY A 5 5.58 -13.25 1.15
N ALA A 6 4.71 -12.36 1.58
CA ALA A 6 4.69 -11.84 2.94
C ALA A 6 3.26 -11.70 3.45
N VAL A 7 3.10 -11.78 4.76
CA VAL A 7 1.85 -11.49 5.46
C VAL A 7 2.16 -10.52 6.61
N VAL A 8 1.34 -9.49 6.74
CA VAL A 8 1.38 -8.54 7.85
C VAL A 8 -0.01 -8.48 8.46
N VAL A 9 -0.10 -8.69 9.77
CA VAL A 9 -1.33 -8.54 10.55
C VAL A 9 -1.08 -7.53 11.66
N MET A 10 -1.91 -6.50 11.73
CA MET A 10 -1.77 -5.41 12.69
C MET A 10 -3.10 -5.10 13.37
N GLU A 11 -3.03 -4.65 14.62
CA GLU A 11 -4.16 -4.05 15.31
C GLU A 11 -4.19 -2.55 15.02
N ALA A 12 -5.20 -2.10 14.30
CA ALA A 12 -5.25 -0.74 13.76
C ALA A 12 -5.31 0.34 14.87
N SER A 13 -6.00 0.07 15.98
CA SER A 13 -6.20 1.01 17.08
C SER A 13 -4.97 1.25 17.95
N THR A 14 -4.01 0.30 17.95
CA THR A 14 -2.82 0.37 18.81
C THR A 14 -1.51 0.46 18.03
N GLY A 15 -1.50 -0.05 16.79
CA GLY A 15 -0.28 -0.23 15.99
C GLY A 15 0.50 -1.51 16.31
N LYS A 16 -0.04 -2.38 17.17
CA LYS A 16 0.57 -3.66 17.51
C LYS A 16 0.67 -4.55 16.28
N ILE A 17 1.88 -5.05 15.97
CA ILE A 17 2.09 -6.04 14.92
C ILE A 17 1.82 -7.42 15.52
N LEU A 18 0.74 -8.06 15.07
CA LEU A 18 0.30 -9.38 15.55
C LEU A 18 1.00 -10.51 14.81
N ALA A 19 1.32 -10.31 13.52
CA ALA A 19 2.10 -11.23 12.73
C ALA A 19 2.84 -10.49 11.62
N GLU A 20 4.09 -10.89 11.39
CA GLU A 20 4.91 -10.49 10.26
C GLU A 20 5.62 -11.74 9.72
N VAL A 21 5.27 -12.14 8.51
CA VAL A 21 5.78 -13.35 7.87
C VAL A 21 6.42 -13.00 6.55
N SER A 22 7.60 -13.53 6.31
CA SER A 22 8.31 -13.47 5.02
C SER A 22 8.65 -14.88 4.56
N ARG A 23 8.41 -15.19 3.28
CA ARG A 23 8.73 -16.49 2.68
C ARG A 23 9.41 -16.32 1.32
N PRO A 24 10.41 -17.14 0.96
CA PRO A 24 11.12 -18.11 1.82
C PRO A 24 11.76 -17.47 3.04
N ASP A 25 12.09 -18.29 4.00
CA ASP A 25 12.59 -17.95 5.31
C ASP A 25 13.88 -18.75 5.58
N PHE A 26 14.62 -18.41 6.62
CA PHE A 26 15.83 -19.13 7.05
C PHE A 26 15.74 -19.48 8.54
N ASP A 27 16.45 -20.51 8.95
CA ASP A 27 16.57 -20.86 10.37
C ASP A 27 17.69 -20.02 11.00
N PRO A 28 17.35 -19.11 11.95
CA PRO A 28 18.36 -18.27 12.60
C PRO A 28 19.39 -19.07 13.43
N ASN A 29 19.03 -20.29 13.89
CA ASN A 29 19.95 -21.14 14.65
C ASN A 29 21.09 -21.71 13.79
N THR A 30 20.89 -21.82 12.48
CA THR A 30 21.87 -22.31 11.52
C THR A 30 22.45 -21.21 10.63
N LEU A 31 22.12 -19.94 10.90
CA LEU A 31 22.48 -18.80 10.05
C LEU A 31 24.00 -18.73 9.80
N SER A 32 24.83 -18.84 10.82
CA SER A 32 26.29 -18.77 10.69
C SER A 32 26.88 -19.91 9.84
N GLN A 33 26.26 -21.09 9.85
CA GLN A 33 26.71 -22.26 9.10
C GLN A 33 26.30 -22.17 7.62
N ASN A 34 25.17 -21.53 7.35
CA ASN A 34 24.57 -21.42 6.02
C ASN A 34 24.76 -20.04 5.39
N TRP A 35 25.56 -19.16 5.98
CA TRP A 35 25.70 -17.76 5.56
C TRP A 35 26.04 -17.61 4.08
N ASP A 36 27.09 -18.29 3.63
CA ASP A 36 27.55 -18.21 2.24
C ASP A 36 26.49 -18.72 1.23
N ILE A 37 25.71 -19.71 1.62
CA ILE A 37 24.64 -20.24 0.80
C ILE A 37 23.50 -19.21 0.72
N LEU A 38 23.08 -18.65 1.86
CA LEU A 38 21.96 -17.72 1.96
C LEU A 38 22.25 -16.36 1.29
N VAL A 39 23.49 -15.86 1.41
CA VAL A 39 23.91 -14.58 0.79
C VAL A 39 23.98 -14.70 -0.74
N ASN A 40 24.39 -15.84 -1.26
CA ASN A 40 24.53 -16.06 -2.70
C ASN A 40 23.26 -16.68 -3.34
N ASP A 41 22.20 -16.85 -2.56
CA ASP A 41 20.93 -17.38 -3.07
C ASP A 41 20.12 -16.28 -3.81
N GLU A 42 20.39 -16.12 -5.09
CA GLU A 42 19.67 -15.20 -5.96
C GLU A 42 18.25 -15.69 -6.28
N ASN A 43 17.98 -16.99 -6.14
CA ASN A 43 16.68 -17.56 -6.49
C ASN A 43 15.63 -17.23 -5.44
N ASP A 44 15.90 -17.56 -4.18
CA ASP A 44 14.91 -17.46 -3.11
C ASP A 44 15.04 -16.18 -2.29
N SER A 45 16.25 -15.61 -2.19
CA SER A 45 16.50 -14.39 -1.41
C SER A 45 15.90 -14.51 0.01
N SER A 46 16.22 -15.61 0.69
CA SER A 46 15.61 -15.95 2.00
C SER A 46 15.96 -14.95 3.10
N LEU A 47 17.11 -14.22 2.98
CA LEU A 47 17.49 -13.15 3.89
C LEU A 47 16.67 -11.87 3.71
N LEU A 48 15.92 -11.74 2.59
CA LEU A 48 15.06 -10.56 2.38
C LEU A 48 13.81 -10.65 3.23
N ASN A 49 13.65 -9.74 4.19
CA ASN A 49 12.34 -9.55 4.81
C ASN A 49 11.38 -8.88 3.81
N ARG A 50 10.55 -9.69 3.18
CA ARG A 50 9.60 -9.22 2.14
C ARG A 50 8.50 -8.33 2.68
N ALA A 51 8.18 -8.44 3.96
CA ALA A 51 7.14 -7.63 4.59
C ALA A 51 7.57 -6.15 4.66
N THR A 52 8.81 -5.88 5.09
CA THR A 52 9.30 -4.52 5.32
C THR A 52 10.25 -4.01 4.24
N ASN A 53 11.05 -4.89 3.62
CA ASN A 53 12.10 -4.53 2.66
C ASN A 53 11.80 -4.94 1.22
N GLY A 54 10.76 -5.76 0.99
CA GLY A 54 10.26 -6.05 -0.35
C GLY A 54 9.69 -4.79 -1.01
N ALA A 55 9.95 -4.62 -2.30
CA ALA A 55 9.47 -3.49 -3.08
C ALA A 55 8.70 -4.01 -4.29
N TYR A 56 7.39 -3.90 -4.24
CA TYR A 56 6.48 -4.48 -5.22
C TYR A 56 5.58 -3.40 -5.82
N PRO A 57 5.21 -3.52 -7.11
CA PRO A 57 4.10 -2.75 -7.64
C PRO A 57 2.83 -3.04 -6.83
N PRO A 58 2.15 -2.03 -6.29
CA PRO A 58 0.97 -2.25 -5.43
C PRO A 58 -0.23 -2.85 -6.17
N GLY A 59 -0.30 -2.68 -7.49
CA GLY A 59 -1.47 -3.09 -8.27
C GLY A 59 -2.73 -2.39 -7.77
N SER A 60 -3.86 -3.06 -7.86
CA SER A 60 -5.17 -2.48 -7.52
C SER A 60 -5.31 -2.00 -6.07
N THR A 61 -4.43 -2.38 -5.16
CA THR A 61 -4.45 -1.81 -3.80
C THR A 61 -4.11 -0.32 -3.80
N PHE A 62 -3.40 0.17 -4.81
CA PHE A 62 -3.10 1.60 -4.99
C PHE A 62 -4.35 2.44 -5.32
N LYS A 63 -5.41 1.82 -5.81
CA LYS A 63 -6.68 2.53 -6.11
C LYS A 63 -7.26 3.26 -4.89
N VAL A 64 -6.93 2.80 -3.68
CA VAL A 64 -7.23 3.51 -2.43
C VAL A 64 -6.58 4.90 -2.41
N VAL A 65 -5.33 5.02 -2.87
CA VAL A 65 -4.62 6.30 -2.95
C VAL A 65 -5.25 7.21 -4.01
N THR A 66 -5.58 6.65 -5.16
CA THR A 66 -6.25 7.37 -6.25
C THR A 66 -7.66 7.82 -5.85
N ALA A 67 -8.40 6.99 -5.10
CA ALA A 67 -9.72 7.32 -4.57
C ALA A 67 -9.64 8.47 -3.55
N LEU A 68 -8.66 8.43 -2.65
CA LEU A 68 -8.42 9.50 -1.69
C LEU A 68 -8.12 10.82 -2.39
N ASP A 69 -7.26 10.81 -3.41
CA ASP A 69 -6.93 12.01 -4.18
C ASP A 69 -8.13 12.55 -4.96
N TYR A 70 -8.95 11.65 -5.53
CA TYR A 70 -10.21 12.04 -6.18
C TYR A 70 -11.14 12.75 -5.19
N PHE A 71 -11.36 12.17 -4.00
CA PHE A 71 -12.21 12.79 -2.99
C PHE A 71 -11.66 14.14 -2.53
N ARG A 72 -10.36 14.28 -2.31
CA ARG A 72 -9.69 15.55 -1.97
C ARG A 72 -9.88 16.63 -3.03
N THR A 73 -9.89 16.23 -4.28
CA THR A 73 -10.00 17.14 -5.42
C THR A 73 -11.44 17.52 -5.75
N LYS A 74 -12.38 16.56 -5.67
CA LYS A 74 -13.78 16.76 -6.07
C LYS A 74 -14.73 17.01 -4.89
N GLY A 75 -14.34 16.63 -3.67
CA GLY A 75 -15.13 16.77 -2.44
C GLY A 75 -16.21 15.71 -2.25
N THR A 76 -16.48 14.88 -3.25
CA THR A 76 -17.51 13.83 -3.21
C THR A 76 -17.20 12.75 -4.22
N PHE A 77 -17.75 11.55 -4.01
CA PHE A 77 -17.83 10.47 -5.00
C PHE A 77 -19.16 10.51 -5.81
N GLU A 78 -20.13 11.27 -5.33
CA GLU A 78 -21.42 11.41 -6.00
C GLU A 78 -21.29 12.12 -7.35
N GLY A 79 -22.08 11.66 -8.32
CA GLY A 79 -22.07 12.21 -9.68
C GLY A 79 -20.93 11.72 -10.57
N TYR A 80 -20.00 10.90 -10.04
CA TYR A 80 -19.04 10.20 -10.90
C TYR A 80 -19.77 9.17 -11.76
N ASN A 81 -19.42 9.15 -13.02
CA ASN A 81 -20.03 8.27 -13.99
C ASN A 81 -19.03 7.88 -15.06
N TYR A 82 -18.88 6.58 -15.33
CA TYR A 82 -17.94 6.06 -16.30
C TYR A 82 -18.54 4.85 -17.05
N LEU A 83 -18.46 4.87 -18.40
CA LEU A 83 -18.81 3.71 -19.21
C LEU A 83 -17.56 2.89 -19.50
N CYS A 84 -17.44 1.73 -18.85
CA CYS A 84 -16.32 0.81 -19.06
C CYS A 84 -16.61 -0.17 -20.19
N GLU A 85 -15.87 -0.05 -21.27
CA GLU A 85 -15.93 -0.94 -22.44
C GLU A 85 -14.83 -2.02 -22.44
N GLY A 86 -14.17 -2.24 -21.28
CA GLY A 86 -13.11 -3.24 -21.09
C GLY A 86 -11.70 -2.71 -21.40
N SER A 87 -11.59 -1.60 -22.12
CA SER A 87 -10.32 -0.90 -22.38
C SER A 87 -10.51 0.61 -22.48
N ILE A 88 -9.43 1.36 -22.24
CA ILE A 88 -9.33 2.79 -22.47
C ILE A 88 -8.01 3.11 -23.17
N THR A 89 -8.06 3.89 -24.26
CA THR A 89 -6.87 4.33 -25.00
C THR A 89 -6.76 5.84 -24.94
N LEU A 90 -5.63 6.34 -24.44
CA LEU A 90 -5.28 7.77 -24.44
C LEU A 90 -3.83 7.90 -24.91
N GLU A 91 -3.57 8.85 -25.82
CA GLU A 91 -2.22 9.11 -26.37
C GLU A 91 -1.49 7.84 -26.80
N ASP A 92 -2.13 7.01 -27.62
CA ASP A 92 -1.59 5.74 -28.16
C ASP A 92 -1.23 4.68 -27.10
N HIS A 93 -1.66 4.87 -25.83
CA HIS A 93 -1.49 3.90 -24.77
C HIS A 93 -2.84 3.34 -24.32
N THR A 94 -2.92 2.00 -24.27
CA THR A 94 -4.16 1.30 -23.89
C THR A 94 -4.00 0.60 -22.56
N ILE A 95 -4.96 0.83 -21.65
CA ILE A 95 -5.15 0.07 -20.42
C ILE A 95 -6.37 -0.83 -20.60
N HIS A 96 -6.23 -2.09 -20.18
CA HIS A 96 -7.31 -3.06 -20.17
C HIS A 96 -7.76 -3.38 -18.76
N CYS A 97 -9.05 -3.63 -18.58
CA CYS A 97 -9.55 -4.31 -17.41
C CYS A 97 -9.09 -5.77 -17.40
N TYR A 98 -9.08 -6.39 -16.21
CA TYR A 98 -8.65 -7.77 -16.06
C TYR A 98 -9.48 -8.69 -16.97
N HIS A 99 -8.81 -9.54 -17.76
CA HIS A 99 -9.42 -10.38 -18.81
C HIS A 99 -10.31 -9.60 -19.81
N ASN A 100 -10.04 -8.33 -20.05
CA ASN A 100 -10.85 -7.45 -20.92
C ASN A 100 -12.33 -7.38 -20.48
N THR A 101 -12.61 -7.52 -19.19
CA THR A 101 -13.97 -7.46 -18.66
C THR A 101 -14.60 -6.11 -18.94
N VAL A 102 -15.79 -6.11 -19.55
CA VAL A 102 -16.64 -4.94 -19.75
C VAL A 102 -17.52 -4.78 -18.51
N HIS A 103 -17.32 -3.71 -17.73
CA HIS A 103 -18.13 -3.47 -16.53
C HIS A 103 -19.41 -2.69 -16.83
N GLY A 104 -19.48 -2.03 -18.01
CA GLY A 104 -20.62 -1.20 -18.40
C GLY A 104 -20.65 0.14 -17.66
N GLN A 105 -21.83 0.60 -17.33
CA GLN A 105 -22.01 1.88 -16.64
C GLN A 105 -21.68 1.73 -15.15
N GLU A 106 -20.75 2.53 -14.67
CA GLU A 106 -20.27 2.50 -13.29
C GLU A 106 -20.34 3.88 -12.63
N ASP A 107 -20.83 3.92 -11.40
CA ASP A 107 -20.54 5.00 -10.45
C ASP A 107 -19.17 4.78 -9.78
N PHE A 108 -18.78 5.67 -8.87
CA PHE A 108 -17.46 5.54 -8.21
C PHE A 108 -17.34 4.27 -7.37
N TYR A 109 -18.40 3.92 -6.65
CA TYR A 109 -18.39 2.76 -5.75
C TYR A 109 -18.33 1.44 -6.52
N SER A 110 -19.11 1.31 -7.60
CA SER A 110 -19.06 0.14 -8.48
C SER A 110 -17.71 0.03 -9.19
N ALA A 111 -17.14 1.14 -9.69
CA ALA A 111 -15.81 1.16 -10.30
C ALA A 111 -14.70 0.72 -9.32
N PHE A 112 -14.81 1.11 -8.04
CA PHE A 112 -13.88 0.69 -7.00
C PHE A 112 -14.09 -0.79 -6.65
N ALA A 113 -15.32 -1.23 -6.40
CA ALA A 113 -15.66 -2.62 -6.06
C ALA A 113 -15.28 -3.62 -7.16
N ASN A 114 -15.53 -3.25 -8.43
CA ASN A 114 -15.14 -4.05 -9.60
C ASN A 114 -13.65 -3.93 -9.93
N SER A 115 -12.92 -3.10 -9.20
CA SER A 115 -11.51 -2.81 -9.48
C SER A 115 -11.27 -2.39 -10.95
N CYS A 116 -12.15 -1.55 -11.52
CA CYS A 116 -12.13 -1.15 -12.91
C CYS A 116 -10.85 -0.37 -13.26
N ASN A 117 -9.98 -0.96 -14.06
CA ASN A 117 -8.73 -0.31 -14.47
C ASN A 117 -8.99 0.91 -15.36
N CYS A 118 -9.96 0.80 -16.27
CA CYS A 118 -10.30 1.88 -17.20
C CYS A 118 -10.78 3.13 -16.47
N ALA A 119 -11.70 2.97 -15.52
CA ALA A 119 -12.21 4.06 -14.70
C ALA A 119 -11.09 4.72 -13.89
N PHE A 120 -10.25 3.93 -13.19
CA PHE A 120 -9.17 4.47 -12.36
C PHE A 120 -8.01 5.07 -13.17
N ALA A 121 -7.72 4.56 -14.37
CA ALA A 121 -6.78 5.19 -15.29
C ALA A 121 -7.31 6.57 -15.75
N SER A 122 -8.58 6.67 -16.09
CA SER A 122 -9.25 7.94 -16.45
C SER A 122 -9.23 8.94 -15.29
N ILE A 123 -9.59 8.48 -14.07
CA ILE A 123 -9.51 9.30 -12.85
C ILE A 123 -8.09 9.83 -12.64
N GLY A 124 -7.07 8.97 -12.78
CA GLY A 124 -5.69 9.38 -12.63
C GLY A 124 -5.26 10.49 -13.57
N VAL A 125 -5.68 10.43 -14.82
CA VAL A 125 -5.40 11.48 -15.82
C VAL A 125 -6.13 12.78 -15.48
N ASP A 126 -7.38 12.71 -15.05
CA ASP A 126 -8.16 13.90 -14.62
C ASP A 126 -7.52 14.59 -13.39
N LEU A 127 -6.97 13.82 -12.45
CA LEU A 127 -6.27 14.33 -11.26
C LEU A 127 -4.88 14.90 -11.58
N GLY A 128 -4.16 14.24 -12.47
CA GLY A 128 -2.80 14.57 -12.87
C GLY A 128 -1.73 14.12 -11.87
N GLY A 129 -0.50 13.97 -12.38
CA GLY A 129 0.61 13.40 -11.61
C GLY A 129 1.00 14.20 -10.37
N ALA A 130 0.85 15.54 -10.41
CA ALA A 130 1.18 16.38 -9.25
C ALA A 130 0.21 16.24 -8.09
N SER A 131 -1.07 16.01 -8.35
CA SER A 131 -2.08 15.77 -7.31
C SER A 131 -1.87 14.39 -6.66
N LEU A 132 -1.78 13.35 -7.49
CA LEU A 132 -1.47 11.99 -7.04
C LEU A 132 -0.20 11.93 -6.19
N ARG A 133 0.84 12.70 -6.57
CA ARG A 133 2.07 12.78 -5.79
C ARG A 133 1.83 13.34 -4.39
N ARG A 134 1.11 14.45 -4.26
CA ARG A 134 0.83 15.05 -2.94
C ARG A 134 0.12 14.05 -2.04
N THR A 135 -0.92 13.41 -2.55
CA THR A 135 -1.68 12.41 -1.78
C THR A 135 -0.83 11.19 -1.42
N ALA A 136 -0.01 10.67 -2.34
CA ALA A 136 0.92 9.58 -2.04
C ALA A 136 1.95 9.99 -0.96
N GLU A 137 2.51 11.20 -1.03
CA GLU A 137 3.46 11.69 -0.03
C GLU A 137 2.81 11.97 1.35
N ASP A 138 1.52 12.32 1.39
CA ASP A 138 0.78 12.41 2.65
C ASP A 138 0.60 11.03 3.30
N LEU A 139 0.48 9.99 2.48
CA LEU A 139 0.45 8.59 2.88
C LEU A 139 1.86 7.96 3.05
N LEU A 140 2.91 8.79 3.15
CA LEU A 140 4.30 8.42 3.43
C LEU A 140 5.07 7.76 2.28
N PHE A 141 4.59 7.77 1.03
CA PHE A 141 5.47 7.45 -0.10
C PHE A 141 6.60 8.47 -0.18
N ASN A 142 7.79 8.05 -0.57
CA ASN A 142 9.03 8.85 -0.59
C ASN A 142 9.43 9.44 0.78
N LYS A 143 8.84 8.98 1.88
CA LYS A 143 9.10 9.46 3.24
C LYS A 143 9.45 8.31 4.18
N SER A 144 10.04 8.67 5.32
CA SER A 144 10.34 7.71 6.37
C SER A 144 9.07 7.14 7.00
N LEU A 145 9.08 5.82 7.23
CA LEU A 145 8.08 5.12 8.01
C LEU A 145 8.51 5.04 9.49
N PRO A 146 7.58 4.91 10.43
CA PRO A 146 7.89 4.77 11.86
C PRO A 146 8.36 3.34 12.22
N LEU A 147 9.33 2.82 11.47
CA LEU A 147 9.91 1.48 11.58
C LEU A 147 11.44 1.58 11.70
N ASN A 148 12.07 0.57 12.29
CA ASN A 148 13.54 0.57 12.46
C ASN A 148 14.30 0.06 11.23
N ALA A 149 13.75 -0.95 10.54
CA ALA A 149 14.38 -1.55 9.35
C ALA A 149 13.31 -1.75 8.27
N TYR A 150 13.39 -0.97 7.19
CA TYR A 150 12.44 -1.00 6.09
C TYR A 150 13.02 -0.39 4.83
N ARG A 151 12.41 -0.68 3.70
CA ARG A 151 12.66 0.02 2.45
C ARG A 151 11.61 1.12 2.25
N THR A 152 12.05 2.33 1.96
CA THR A 152 11.17 3.44 1.61
C THR A 152 10.40 3.13 0.33
N SER A 153 9.10 3.26 0.37
CA SER A 153 8.25 3.12 -0.81
C SER A 153 8.44 4.30 -1.75
N SER A 154 8.46 4.04 -3.06
CA SER A 154 8.74 5.05 -4.07
C SER A 154 7.51 5.40 -4.89
N PHE A 155 7.36 6.69 -5.19
CA PHE A 155 6.36 7.25 -6.08
C PHE A 155 7.01 8.30 -6.98
N SER A 156 6.87 8.17 -8.29
CA SER A 156 7.67 8.94 -9.26
C SER A 156 6.89 9.96 -10.08
N LEU A 157 5.54 9.99 -10.04
CA LEU A 157 4.79 10.99 -10.79
C LEU A 157 5.08 12.42 -10.32
N ASP A 158 5.02 13.35 -11.26
CA ASP A 158 5.07 14.79 -11.04
C ASP A 158 4.18 15.54 -12.06
N LYS A 159 4.27 16.88 -12.07
CA LYS A 159 3.51 17.72 -13.00
C LYS A 159 3.91 17.59 -14.47
N LYS A 160 5.04 16.95 -14.78
CA LYS A 160 5.57 16.74 -16.13
C LYS A 160 5.35 15.29 -16.61
N SER A 161 4.78 14.46 -15.78
CA SER A 161 4.55 13.06 -16.12
C SER A 161 3.57 12.94 -17.29
N VAL A 162 3.91 12.07 -18.23
CA VAL A 162 3.12 11.82 -19.44
C VAL A 162 1.89 10.98 -19.12
N THR A 163 0.84 11.13 -19.91
CA THR A 163 -0.45 10.45 -19.74
C THR A 163 -0.33 8.95 -19.56
N PRO A 164 0.43 8.17 -20.36
CA PRO A 164 0.58 6.73 -20.18
C PRO A 164 1.11 6.34 -18.80
N LEU A 165 2.09 7.07 -18.27
CA LEU A 165 2.66 6.81 -16.95
C LEU A 165 1.65 7.14 -15.83
N ILE A 166 0.86 8.21 -15.99
CA ILE A 166 -0.20 8.54 -15.03
C ILE A 166 -1.26 7.46 -15.01
N MET A 167 -1.74 6.99 -16.17
CA MET A 167 -2.72 5.91 -16.30
C MET A 167 -2.26 4.64 -15.57
N GLN A 168 -1.03 4.20 -15.83
CA GLN A 168 -0.45 3.02 -15.18
C GLN A 168 -0.32 3.19 -13.68
N THR A 169 0.20 4.34 -13.23
CA THR A 169 0.43 4.59 -11.80
C THR A 169 -0.88 4.68 -11.02
N ALA A 170 -1.94 5.27 -11.59
CA ALA A 170 -3.24 5.39 -10.93
C ALA A 170 -3.90 4.02 -10.62
N ILE A 171 -3.52 2.97 -11.33
CA ILE A 171 -3.94 1.58 -11.08
C ILE A 171 -2.88 0.75 -10.35
N GLY A 172 -1.83 1.41 -9.83
CA GLY A 172 -0.78 0.77 -9.04
C GLY A 172 0.26 -0.01 -9.86
N GLN A 173 0.41 0.32 -11.13
CA GLN A 173 1.44 -0.18 -12.03
C GLN A 173 2.55 0.88 -12.23
N GLY A 174 3.37 0.72 -13.26
CA GLY A 174 4.45 1.65 -13.56
C GLY A 174 5.61 1.56 -12.55
N ASN A 175 6.16 2.70 -12.16
CA ASN A 175 7.36 2.79 -11.33
C ASN A 175 7.09 2.91 -9.83
N THR A 176 5.84 2.79 -9.39
CA THR A 176 5.47 2.84 -7.98
C THR A 176 5.81 1.52 -7.30
N LEU A 177 6.58 1.58 -6.23
CA LEU A 177 6.97 0.41 -5.45
C LEU A 177 6.63 0.62 -3.97
N VAL A 178 6.06 -0.40 -3.35
CA VAL A 178 5.62 -0.36 -1.95
C VAL A 178 5.92 -1.70 -1.26
N SER A 179 6.18 -1.65 0.05
CA SER A 179 6.26 -2.86 0.86
C SER A 179 4.87 -3.26 1.37
N PRO A 180 4.61 -4.57 1.62
CA PRO A 180 3.39 -5.04 2.27
C PRO A 180 3.11 -4.33 3.60
N MET A 181 4.15 -4.08 4.40
CA MET A 181 4.05 -3.35 5.66
C MET A 181 3.51 -1.93 5.44
N HIS A 182 4.00 -1.19 4.45
CA HIS A 182 3.53 0.17 4.20
C HIS A 182 2.04 0.18 3.78
N MET A 183 1.61 -0.75 2.94
CA MET A 183 0.18 -0.88 2.60
C MET A 183 -0.66 -1.24 3.83
N ALA A 184 -0.16 -2.11 4.73
CA ALA A 184 -0.83 -2.41 5.99
C ALA A 184 -0.96 -1.16 6.88
N LEU A 185 0.08 -0.32 6.96
CA LEU A 185 0.05 0.94 7.72
C LEU A 185 -1.02 1.91 7.18
N ILE A 186 -1.14 2.04 5.86
CA ILE A 186 -2.17 2.87 5.22
C ILE A 186 -3.57 2.32 5.55
N THR A 187 -3.75 1.00 5.42
CA THR A 187 -5.03 0.34 5.72
C THR A 187 -5.40 0.48 7.21
N CYS A 188 -4.43 0.34 8.12
CA CYS A 188 -4.64 0.58 9.55
C CYS A 188 -5.06 2.02 9.83
N ALA A 189 -4.47 3.01 9.15
CA ALA A 189 -4.88 4.40 9.32
C ALA A 189 -6.32 4.63 8.84
N ILE A 190 -6.75 4.01 7.75
CA ILE A 190 -8.14 4.04 7.28
C ILE A 190 -9.07 3.45 8.36
N ALA A 191 -8.75 2.26 8.88
CA ALA A 191 -9.54 1.58 9.90
C ALA A 191 -9.53 2.29 11.26
N ASN A 192 -8.55 3.18 11.50
CA ASN A 192 -8.37 3.94 12.75
C ASN A 192 -8.63 5.44 12.55
N ASP A 193 -9.72 5.78 11.90
CA ASP A 193 -10.21 7.16 11.78
C ASP A 193 -9.17 8.14 11.19
N GLY A 194 -8.33 7.64 10.29
CA GLY A 194 -7.27 8.40 9.60
C GLY A 194 -5.97 8.56 10.40
N VAL A 195 -5.87 7.98 11.58
CA VAL A 195 -4.70 8.07 12.45
C VAL A 195 -3.84 6.82 12.33
N LEU A 196 -2.61 6.99 11.84
CA LEU A 196 -1.58 5.96 11.91
C LEU A 196 -0.99 5.93 13.32
N MET A 197 -1.07 4.77 13.97
CA MET A 197 -0.38 4.49 15.23
C MET A 197 1.07 4.09 14.95
N LYS A 198 1.98 4.37 15.89
CA LYS A 198 3.37 3.91 15.79
C LYS A 198 3.43 2.39 15.91
N PRO A 199 3.92 1.66 14.90
CA PRO A 199 3.99 0.20 14.95
C PRO A 199 4.96 -0.29 16.02
N TYR A 200 4.62 -1.40 16.68
CA TYR A 200 5.52 -2.09 17.62
C TYR A 200 5.30 -3.59 17.61
N LEU A 201 6.37 -4.33 17.93
CA LEU A 201 6.41 -5.79 18.03
C LEU A 201 6.46 -6.28 19.47
N ILE A 202 7.13 -5.52 20.36
CA ILE A 202 7.33 -5.90 21.76
C ILE A 202 6.20 -5.29 22.57
N ASP A 203 5.31 -6.12 23.07
CA ASP A 203 4.19 -5.71 23.91
C ASP A 203 4.65 -5.41 25.33
N GLU A 204 5.38 -6.34 25.93
CA GLU A 204 5.91 -6.18 27.27
C GLU A 204 7.26 -6.90 27.44
N VAL A 205 7.98 -6.49 28.46
CA VAL A 205 9.19 -7.15 28.94
C VAL A 205 8.92 -7.58 30.39
N VAL A 206 9.15 -8.86 30.70
CA VAL A 206 8.98 -9.42 32.03
C VAL A 206 10.32 -9.88 32.60
N ASN A 207 10.44 -9.93 33.93
CA ASN A 207 11.57 -10.52 34.64
C ASN A 207 11.41 -12.04 34.80
N ASP A 208 12.39 -12.70 35.43
CA ASP A 208 12.39 -14.14 35.68
C ASP A 208 11.24 -14.59 36.60
N SER A 209 10.66 -13.70 37.39
CA SER A 209 9.48 -13.94 38.24
C SER A 209 8.17 -13.68 37.50
N ASN A 210 8.21 -13.37 36.20
CA ASN A 210 7.05 -13.05 35.37
C ASN A 210 6.37 -11.72 35.72
N ASP A 211 7.07 -10.81 36.46
CA ASP A 211 6.55 -9.46 36.70
C ASP A 211 6.85 -8.55 35.50
N THR A 212 5.89 -7.77 35.07
CA THR A 212 6.07 -6.81 33.98
C THR A 212 7.05 -5.69 34.40
N VAL A 213 8.21 -5.65 33.74
CA VAL A 213 9.24 -4.61 33.94
C VAL A 213 8.96 -3.41 33.05
N LYS A 214 8.44 -3.65 31.83
CA LYS A 214 8.11 -2.61 30.87
C LYS A 214 6.93 -3.06 30.01
N LYS A 215 5.99 -2.18 29.79
CA LYS A 215 4.87 -2.35 28.85
C LYS A 215 4.94 -1.29 27.77
N THR A 216 4.63 -1.66 26.53
CA THR A 216 4.55 -0.71 25.43
C THR A 216 3.17 -0.09 25.42
N GLU A 217 3.11 1.24 25.52
CA GLU A 217 1.86 1.97 25.37
C GLU A 217 1.66 2.39 23.92
N PRO A 218 0.44 2.23 23.37
CA PRO A 218 0.11 2.68 22.02
C PRO A 218 0.29 4.19 21.88
N VAL A 219 0.98 4.64 20.84
CA VAL A 219 1.27 6.04 20.57
C VAL A 219 0.80 6.42 19.16
N PRO A 220 -0.05 7.45 18.99
CA PRO A 220 -0.34 8.00 17.67
C PRO A 220 0.95 8.52 17.02
N TYR A 221 1.16 8.13 15.76
CA TYR A 221 2.32 8.61 14.99
C TYR A 221 1.96 9.85 14.17
N LYS A 222 0.92 9.71 13.33
CA LYS A 222 0.53 10.78 12.42
C LYS A 222 -0.90 10.59 11.92
N ARG A 223 -1.64 11.68 11.78
CA ARG A 223 -2.88 11.66 10.99
C ARG A 223 -2.53 11.71 9.50
N LEU A 224 -2.88 10.66 8.76
CA LEU A 224 -2.62 10.54 7.32
C LEU A 224 -3.78 11.12 6.49
N MET A 225 -4.98 11.08 7.04
CA MET A 225 -6.21 11.59 6.42
C MET A 225 -7.21 12.02 7.49
N SER A 226 -8.22 12.79 7.11
CA SER A 226 -9.31 13.16 8.01
C SER A 226 -10.22 11.97 8.33
N SER A 227 -10.99 12.07 9.42
CA SER A 227 -12.00 11.08 9.79
C SER A 227 -13.02 10.85 8.68
N ASN A 228 -13.44 11.92 7.98
CA ASN A 228 -14.37 11.81 6.87
C ASN A 228 -13.77 11.03 5.68
N GLU A 229 -12.51 11.31 5.32
CA GLU A 229 -11.80 10.57 4.28
C GLU A 229 -11.65 9.08 4.65
N ALA A 230 -11.26 8.79 5.89
CA ALA A 230 -11.12 7.41 6.38
C ALA A 230 -12.45 6.65 6.34
N ASN A 231 -13.54 7.28 6.82
CA ASN A 231 -14.88 6.69 6.81
C ASN A 231 -15.42 6.44 5.41
N LEU A 232 -15.07 7.27 4.42
CA LEU A 232 -15.48 7.08 3.03
C LEU A 232 -14.71 5.94 2.35
N LEU A 233 -13.42 5.81 2.65
CA LEU A 233 -12.58 4.74 2.11
C LEU A 233 -12.82 3.38 2.78
N GLY A 234 -13.37 3.37 4.00
CA GLY A 234 -13.67 2.15 4.76
C GLY A 234 -15.04 1.54 4.45
N LYS A 235 -15.85 2.16 3.59
CA LYS A 235 -17.16 1.65 3.12
C LYS A 235 -17.00 0.69 1.95
#